data_5178e6028c95208848e7f2ef48f9e8fe
#
_entry.id   5178e6028c95208848e7f2ef48f9e8fe
#
_cell.length_a   1.000
_cell.length_b   1.000
_cell.length_c   1.000
_cell.angle_alpha   90.00
_cell.angle_beta   90.00
_cell.angle_gamma   90.00
#
_symmetry.space_group_name_H-M   'P 1'
#
loop_
_entity.id
_entity.type
_entity.pdbx_description
1 polymer ?
#
loop_
_entity_poly.entity_id
_entity_poly.type
_entity_poly.pdbx_seq_one_letter_code
_entity_poly.pdbx_strand_id
1 'polypeptide(L)'
;MADTKYTMIGMTSAGKTCYITAMYMKMSAGFDGFTLVTDDRTRTKLERDILTLREPKGQDRFPTATDETTTRSYEFRLSYETKKIITFEMLDYAGGLLRSRENTYEQVKESIAESTALYIFVDGKSFCTDDREQREENVCYDPAMRLTPILQ
;
A
#
# COMPACT_ATOMS: atom_id res chain seq x y z
N MET A 1 1.62 -19.40 -7.28
CA MET A 1 2.37 -19.05 -6.06
C MET A 1 3.27 -17.88 -6.42
N ALA A 2 3.25 -16.81 -5.67
CA ALA A 2 4.09 -15.63 -5.93
C ALA A 2 5.56 -15.97 -5.68
N ASP A 3 6.45 -15.45 -6.54
CA ASP A 3 7.90 -15.68 -6.45
C ASP A 3 8.52 -14.78 -5.36
N THR A 4 7.86 -13.64 -5.07
CA THR A 4 8.30 -12.64 -4.09
C THR A 4 7.11 -12.01 -3.39
N LYS A 5 7.33 -11.52 -2.16
CA LYS A 5 6.33 -10.86 -1.33
C LYS A 5 6.82 -9.48 -0.92
N TYR A 6 5.97 -8.50 -1.06
CA TYR A 6 6.22 -7.11 -0.63
C TYR A 6 5.16 -6.70 0.37
N THR A 7 5.58 -6.19 1.51
CA THR A 7 4.68 -5.67 2.53
C THR A 7 4.66 -4.15 2.50
N MET A 8 3.45 -3.57 2.50
CA MET A 8 3.23 -2.13 2.50
C MET A 8 2.64 -1.73 3.84
N ILE A 9 3.34 -0.86 4.53
CA ILE A 9 2.91 -0.31 5.82
C ILE A 9 2.86 1.21 5.79
N GLY A 10 2.04 1.78 6.61
CA GLY A 10 1.84 3.24 6.72
C GLY A 10 0.48 3.55 7.30
N MET A 11 0.31 4.77 7.77
CA MET A 11 -0.93 5.23 8.38
C MET A 11 -2.09 5.21 7.39
N THR A 12 -3.31 5.26 7.92
CA THR A 12 -4.51 5.47 7.12
C THR A 12 -4.33 6.74 6.30
N SER A 13 -4.76 6.70 5.04
CA SER A 13 -4.63 7.81 4.07
C SER A 13 -3.20 8.18 3.64
N ALA A 14 -2.17 7.42 4.01
CA ALA A 14 -0.80 7.65 3.55
C ALA A 14 -0.56 7.34 2.05
N GLY A 15 -1.59 6.91 1.31
CA GLY A 15 -1.52 6.73 -0.14
C GLY A 15 -1.18 5.31 -0.62
N LYS A 16 -1.11 4.30 0.25
CA LYS A 16 -0.78 2.90 -0.12
C LYS A 16 -1.65 2.37 -1.26
N THR A 17 -2.97 2.40 -1.11
CA THR A 17 -3.92 1.93 -2.12
C THR A 17 -3.83 2.76 -3.41
N CYS A 18 -3.63 4.07 -3.29
CA CYS A 18 -3.43 4.95 -4.46
C CYS A 18 -2.16 4.57 -5.23
N TYR A 19 -1.07 4.22 -4.53
CA TYR A 19 0.17 3.77 -5.16
C TYR A 19 -0.05 2.49 -5.97
N ILE A 20 -0.68 1.45 -5.39
CA ILE A 20 -0.98 0.19 -6.09
C ILE A 20 -1.84 0.46 -7.33
N THR A 21 -2.89 1.26 -7.16
CA THR A 21 -3.80 1.63 -8.25
C THR A 21 -3.09 2.37 -9.37
N ALA A 22 -2.24 3.36 -9.03
CA ALA A 22 -1.47 4.12 -10.01
C ALA A 22 -0.41 3.26 -10.72
N MET A 23 0.28 2.39 -9.99
CA MET A 23 1.23 1.42 -10.55
C MET A 23 0.52 0.51 -11.58
N TYR A 24 -0.60 -0.08 -11.19
CA TYR A 24 -1.38 -0.93 -12.09
C TYR A 24 -1.91 -0.13 -13.30
N MET A 25 -2.46 1.04 -13.10
CA MET A 25 -2.94 1.91 -14.17
C MET A 25 -1.83 2.23 -15.19
N LYS A 26 -0.62 2.50 -14.72
CA LYS A 26 0.52 2.84 -15.57
C LYS A 26 1.03 1.62 -16.36
N MET A 27 1.10 0.46 -15.72
CA MET A 27 1.79 -0.70 -16.25
C MET A 27 0.86 -1.72 -16.93
N SER A 28 -0.45 -1.71 -16.65
CA SER A 28 -1.40 -2.64 -17.30
C SER A 28 -1.56 -2.37 -18.79
N ALA A 29 -1.43 -1.12 -19.22
CA ALA A 29 -1.44 -0.72 -20.63
C ALA A 29 -0.11 -0.94 -21.36
N GLY A 30 0.93 -1.34 -20.64
CA GLY A 30 2.30 -1.46 -21.12
C GLY A 30 3.12 -0.20 -20.90
N PHE A 31 4.32 -0.35 -20.35
CA PHE A 31 5.28 0.71 -20.10
C PHE A 31 6.69 0.20 -20.42
N ASP A 32 7.33 0.78 -21.43
CA ASP A 32 8.67 0.42 -21.89
C ASP A 32 8.87 -1.10 -22.13
N GLY A 33 7.87 -1.76 -22.71
CA GLY A 33 7.85 -3.21 -22.95
C GLY A 33 7.41 -4.04 -21.73
N PHE A 34 7.26 -3.44 -20.57
CA PHE A 34 6.75 -4.12 -19.37
C PHE A 34 5.23 -4.07 -19.31
N THR A 35 4.63 -5.16 -18.88
CA THR A 35 3.19 -5.27 -18.65
C THR A 35 2.91 -5.93 -17.31
N LEU A 36 1.97 -5.35 -16.56
CA LEU A 36 1.53 -5.87 -15.27
C LEU A 36 0.12 -6.45 -15.39
N VAL A 37 -0.02 -7.71 -15.03
CA VAL A 37 -1.29 -8.44 -15.10
C VAL A 37 -1.63 -8.97 -13.71
N THR A 38 -2.93 -9.04 -13.39
CA THR A 38 -3.44 -9.59 -12.14
C THR A 38 -4.66 -10.47 -12.42
N ASP A 39 -5.20 -11.14 -11.40
CA ASP A 39 -6.42 -11.92 -11.50
C ASP A 39 -7.65 -11.03 -11.76
N ASP A 40 -8.75 -11.62 -12.23
CA ASP A 40 -9.95 -10.89 -12.64
C ASP A 40 -10.63 -10.14 -11.48
N ARG A 41 -10.59 -10.67 -10.27
CA ARG A 41 -11.18 -10.04 -9.09
C ARG A 41 -10.41 -8.80 -8.69
N THR A 42 -9.09 -8.92 -8.62
CA THR A 42 -8.18 -7.82 -8.32
C THR A 42 -8.25 -6.76 -9.41
N ARG A 43 -8.29 -7.18 -10.68
CA ARG A 43 -8.44 -6.29 -11.84
C ARG A 43 -9.70 -5.44 -11.74
N THR A 44 -10.86 -6.06 -11.55
CA THR A 44 -12.15 -5.35 -11.45
C THR A 44 -12.14 -4.30 -10.35
N LYS A 45 -11.51 -4.62 -9.21
CA LYS A 45 -11.37 -3.68 -8.10
C LYS A 45 -10.46 -2.51 -8.47
N LEU A 46 -9.27 -2.78 -9.02
CA LEU A 46 -8.31 -1.74 -9.41
C LEU A 46 -8.87 -0.84 -10.51
N GLU A 47 -9.61 -1.38 -11.47
CA GLU A 47 -10.30 -0.60 -12.51
C GLU A 47 -11.33 0.36 -11.91
N ARG A 48 -12.08 -0.08 -10.89
CA ARG A 48 -13.01 0.80 -10.15
C ARG A 48 -12.26 1.91 -9.43
N ASP A 49 -11.17 1.58 -8.73
CA ASP A 49 -10.34 2.55 -8.02
C ASP A 49 -9.70 3.56 -9.01
N ILE A 50 -9.29 3.11 -10.20
CA ILE A 50 -8.81 3.99 -11.29
C ILE A 50 -9.89 4.97 -11.74
N LEU A 51 -11.13 4.51 -11.93
CA LEU A 51 -12.23 5.38 -12.31
C LEU A 51 -12.47 6.45 -11.25
N THR A 52 -12.46 6.06 -9.98
CA THR A 52 -12.59 7.00 -8.85
C THR A 52 -11.47 8.05 -8.85
N LEU A 53 -10.22 7.65 -9.10
CA LEU A 53 -9.09 8.59 -9.18
C LEU A 53 -9.17 9.55 -10.37
N ARG A 54 -9.80 9.12 -11.47
CA ARG A 54 -9.97 9.94 -12.70
C ARG A 54 -11.15 10.90 -12.63
N GLU A 55 -12.12 10.64 -11.76
CA GLU A 55 -13.28 11.52 -11.64
C GLU A 55 -12.88 12.83 -10.95
N PRO A 56 -13.09 14.00 -11.59
CA PRO A 56 -12.67 15.29 -11.03
C PRO A 56 -13.59 15.83 -9.93
N LYS A 57 -14.54 15.04 -9.44
CA LYS A 57 -15.64 15.53 -8.60
C LYS A 57 -15.48 15.19 -7.11
N GLY A 58 -15.42 16.24 -6.29
CA GLY A 58 -15.67 16.20 -4.85
C GLY A 58 -14.53 15.61 -3.98
N GLN A 59 -14.88 15.36 -2.73
CA GLN A 59 -13.97 14.77 -1.74
C GLN A 59 -13.73 13.27 -1.95
N ASP A 60 -14.60 12.59 -2.73
CA ASP A 60 -14.59 11.14 -2.94
C ASP A 60 -13.72 10.68 -4.11
N ARG A 61 -12.80 11.51 -4.59
CA ARG A 61 -11.88 11.17 -5.69
C ARG A 61 -10.74 10.20 -5.32
N PHE A 62 -10.71 9.74 -4.09
CA PHE A 62 -9.74 8.75 -3.64
C PHE A 62 -10.41 7.40 -3.43
N PRO A 63 -9.71 6.28 -3.67
CA PRO A 63 -10.23 4.96 -3.33
C PRO A 63 -10.69 4.92 -1.88
N THR A 64 -11.80 4.21 -1.64
CA THR A 64 -12.31 4.02 -0.28
C THR A 64 -11.21 3.48 0.63
N ALA A 65 -11.05 4.08 1.79
CA ALA A 65 -10.07 3.65 2.79
C ALA A 65 -10.20 2.15 3.04
N THR A 66 -9.06 1.48 3.21
CA THR A 66 -9.04 0.08 3.63
C THR A 66 -9.64 0.02 5.02
N ASP A 67 -10.62 -0.88 5.22
CA ASP A 67 -11.21 -1.12 6.52
C ASP A 67 -10.10 -1.35 7.55
N GLU A 68 -10.24 -0.75 8.74
CA GLU A 68 -9.19 -0.71 9.78
C GLU A 68 -8.73 -2.08 10.26
N THR A 69 -9.49 -3.12 9.97
CA THR A 69 -9.21 -4.50 10.38
C THR A 69 -8.76 -5.41 9.23
N THR A 70 -8.68 -4.89 8.00
CA THR A 70 -8.49 -5.74 6.82
C THR A 70 -7.10 -5.58 6.22
N THR A 71 -6.43 -6.72 6.00
CA THR A 71 -5.26 -6.80 5.12
C THR A 71 -5.73 -7.15 3.71
N ARG A 72 -5.24 -6.44 2.71
CA ARG A 72 -5.52 -6.72 1.30
C ARG A 72 -4.28 -7.28 0.64
N SER A 73 -4.44 -8.40 -0.06
CA SER A 73 -3.40 -8.97 -0.90
C SER A 73 -3.71 -8.70 -2.37
N TYR A 74 -2.67 -8.37 -3.13
CA TYR A 74 -2.70 -8.17 -4.57
C TYR A 74 -1.60 -9.01 -5.20
N GLU A 75 -1.96 -10.01 -6.01
CA GLU A 75 -0.99 -10.78 -6.78
C GLU A 75 -0.85 -10.20 -8.18
N PHE A 76 0.38 -9.94 -8.59
CA PHE A 76 0.73 -9.39 -9.89
C PHE A 76 1.73 -10.28 -10.60
N ARG A 77 1.57 -10.36 -11.93
CA ARG A 77 2.55 -10.95 -12.83
C ARG A 77 3.15 -9.85 -13.71
N LEU A 78 4.45 -9.63 -13.56
CA LEU A 78 5.22 -8.75 -14.42
C LEU A 78 5.77 -9.54 -15.60
N SER A 79 5.56 -9.01 -16.78
CA SER A 79 6.12 -9.55 -18.04
C SER A 79 6.88 -8.46 -18.78
N TYR A 80 7.93 -8.83 -19.51
CA TYR A 80 8.60 -7.98 -20.49
C TYR A 80 8.26 -8.53 -21.87
N GLU A 81 7.65 -7.72 -22.71
CA GLU A 81 7.04 -8.17 -23.97
C GLU A 81 6.10 -9.37 -23.72
N THR A 82 6.42 -10.55 -24.21
CA THR A 82 5.63 -11.79 -24.02
C THR A 82 6.19 -12.70 -22.92
N LYS A 83 7.37 -12.38 -22.36
CA LYS A 83 8.07 -13.24 -21.40
C LYS A 83 7.71 -12.86 -19.98
N LYS A 84 7.21 -13.81 -19.19
CA LYS A 84 7.05 -13.67 -17.74
C LYS A 84 8.43 -13.44 -17.11
N ILE A 85 8.53 -12.39 -16.28
CA ILE A 85 9.73 -12.11 -15.48
C ILE A 85 9.54 -12.64 -14.06
N ILE A 86 8.47 -12.20 -13.38
CA ILE A 86 8.24 -12.51 -11.97
C ILE A 86 6.74 -12.46 -11.64
N THR A 87 6.32 -13.25 -10.66
CA THR A 87 5.03 -13.08 -9.98
C THR A 87 5.32 -12.60 -8.55
N PHE A 88 4.66 -11.52 -8.14
CA PHE A 88 4.85 -10.95 -6.80
C PHE A 88 3.52 -10.65 -6.13
N GLU A 89 3.52 -10.75 -4.82
CA GLU A 89 2.41 -10.38 -3.95
C GLU A 89 2.71 -9.07 -3.24
N MET A 90 1.73 -8.16 -3.21
CA MET A 90 1.77 -6.94 -2.40
C MET A 90 0.70 -7.01 -1.32
N LEU A 91 1.11 -6.91 -0.07
CA LEU A 91 0.22 -6.84 1.08
C LEU A 91 0.03 -5.39 1.50
N ASP A 92 -1.22 -4.90 1.42
CA ASP A 92 -1.65 -3.58 1.88
C ASP A 92 -2.31 -3.70 3.26
N TYR A 93 -1.56 -3.38 4.30
CA TYR A 93 -2.06 -3.34 5.67
C TYR A 93 -2.82 -2.04 5.94
N ALA A 94 -4.02 -2.17 6.52
CA ALA A 94 -4.76 -1.00 7.00
C ALA A 94 -3.96 -0.25 8.06
N GLY A 95 -3.92 1.08 7.94
CA GLY A 95 -3.17 1.93 8.90
C GLY A 95 -3.69 1.83 10.34
N GLY A 96 -4.97 1.46 10.53
CA GLY A 96 -5.56 1.20 11.84
C GLY A 96 -4.95 0.01 12.57
N LEU A 97 -4.48 -1.01 11.82
CA LEU A 97 -3.84 -2.19 12.40
C LEU A 97 -2.54 -1.86 13.15
N LEU A 98 -1.84 -0.82 12.75
CA LEU A 98 -0.65 -0.34 13.45
C LEU A 98 -0.98 0.34 14.79
N ARG A 99 -2.26 0.63 15.06
CA ARG A 99 -2.75 1.23 16.31
C ARG A 99 -3.26 0.20 17.31
N SER A 100 -3.67 -0.99 16.85
CA SER A 100 -4.15 -2.05 17.72
C SER A 100 -2.98 -2.74 18.42
N ARG A 101 -3.13 -3.00 19.73
CA ARG A 101 -2.04 -3.51 20.59
C ARG A 101 -1.98 -5.04 20.70
N GLU A 102 -2.88 -5.78 20.02
CA GLU A 102 -3.01 -7.23 20.21
C GLU A 102 -2.83 -7.99 18.88
N ASN A 103 -2.89 -9.26 18.88
CA ASN A 103 -2.70 -10.29 17.82
C ASN A 103 -2.36 -9.83 16.38
N THR A 104 -2.84 -8.67 15.94
CA THR A 104 -2.61 -8.11 14.61
C THR A 104 -1.17 -7.64 14.42
N TYR A 105 -0.53 -7.20 15.51
CA TYR A 105 0.86 -6.78 15.51
C TYR A 105 1.80 -7.94 15.13
N GLU A 106 1.57 -9.12 15.69
CA GLU A 106 2.38 -10.31 15.37
C GLU A 106 2.19 -10.72 13.91
N GLN A 107 0.98 -10.65 13.36
CA GLN A 107 0.72 -10.95 11.94
C GLN A 107 1.47 -9.98 11.01
N VAL A 108 1.51 -8.69 11.36
CA VAL A 108 2.29 -7.70 10.59
C VAL A 108 3.77 -8.00 10.69
N LYS A 109 4.28 -8.32 11.88
CA LYS A 109 5.68 -8.68 12.12
C LYS A 109 6.08 -9.93 11.33
N GLU A 110 5.29 -10.98 11.36
CA GLU A 110 5.51 -12.19 10.55
C GLU A 110 5.54 -11.87 9.06
N SER A 111 4.58 -11.08 8.57
CA SER A 111 4.54 -10.69 7.16
C SER A 111 5.73 -9.85 6.72
N ILE A 112 6.25 -8.99 7.60
CA ILE A 112 7.48 -8.23 7.34
C ILE A 112 8.68 -9.17 7.27
N ALA A 113 8.79 -10.12 8.21
CA ALA A 113 9.88 -11.09 8.26
C ALA A 113 9.92 -12.01 7.01
N GLU A 114 8.74 -12.32 6.45
CA GLU A 114 8.60 -13.11 5.22
C GLU A 114 8.76 -12.30 3.94
N SER A 115 8.81 -10.97 4.03
CA SER A 115 8.82 -10.11 2.85
C SER A 115 10.22 -9.98 2.27
N THR A 116 10.27 -9.98 0.93
CA THR A 116 11.49 -9.65 0.18
C THR A 116 11.86 -8.17 0.32
N ALA A 117 10.84 -7.30 0.42
CA ALA A 117 11.03 -5.87 0.66
C ALA A 117 9.82 -5.26 1.40
N LEU A 118 10.11 -4.19 2.12
CA LEU A 118 9.14 -3.40 2.87
C LEU A 118 8.99 -2.01 2.22
N TYR A 119 7.75 -1.62 1.94
CA TYR A 119 7.40 -0.28 1.50
C TYR A 119 6.80 0.49 2.68
N ILE A 120 7.45 1.56 3.10
CA ILE A 120 6.99 2.42 4.19
C ILE A 120 6.40 3.68 3.58
N PHE A 121 5.10 3.89 3.81
CA PHE A 121 4.38 5.08 3.35
C PHE A 121 4.28 6.09 4.48
N VAL A 122 4.82 7.27 4.24
CA VAL A 122 4.83 8.37 5.18
C VAL A 122 4.00 9.52 4.62
N ASP A 123 3.07 10.06 5.40
CA ASP A 123 2.34 11.25 5.02
C ASP A 123 3.24 12.49 5.16
N GLY A 124 3.75 12.98 4.02
CA GLY A 124 4.62 14.15 3.99
C GLY A 124 3.99 15.42 4.57
N LYS A 125 2.65 15.54 4.53
CA LYS A 125 1.96 16.70 5.12
C LYS A 125 2.17 16.77 6.64
N SER A 126 2.22 15.62 7.30
CA SER A 126 2.47 15.53 8.75
C SER A 126 3.85 16.04 9.16
N PHE A 127 4.82 16.09 8.24
CA PHE A 127 6.18 16.58 8.47
C PHE A 127 6.40 18.02 8.01
N CYS A 128 5.53 18.52 7.10
CA CYS A 128 5.67 19.85 6.49
C CYS A 128 4.81 20.91 7.16
N THR A 129 4.28 20.68 8.37
CA THR A 129 3.55 21.69 9.12
C THR A 129 4.50 22.65 9.81
N ASP A 130 4.22 23.97 9.73
CA ASP A 130 5.00 25.00 10.41
C ASP A 130 4.66 25.09 11.90
N ASP A 131 3.55 24.52 12.33
CA ASP A 131 3.12 24.47 13.70
C ASP A 131 3.91 23.42 14.51
N ARG A 132 4.65 23.90 15.52
CA ARG A 132 5.51 23.06 16.34
C ARG A 132 4.69 22.11 17.22
N GLU A 133 3.54 22.55 17.74
CA GLU A 133 2.66 21.69 18.54
C GLU A 133 2.04 20.58 17.68
N GLN A 134 1.58 20.90 16.46
CA GLN A 134 1.13 19.90 15.52
C GLN A 134 2.23 18.95 15.08
N ARG A 135 3.49 19.41 14.96
CA ARG A 135 4.63 18.52 14.70
C ARG A 135 4.87 17.56 15.85
N GLU A 136 4.82 18.05 17.09
CA GLU A 136 5.01 17.21 18.29
C GLU A 136 3.89 16.19 18.44
N GLU A 137 2.62 16.56 18.18
CA GLU A 137 1.51 15.61 18.09
C GLU A 137 1.70 14.60 16.97
N ASN A 138 2.12 15.03 15.78
CA ASN A 138 2.36 14.18 14.64
C ASN A 138 3.54 13.22 14.87
N VAL A 139 4.59 13.65 15.56
CA VAL A 139 5.73 12.81 15.97
C VAL A 139 5.29 11.69 16.92
N CYS A 140 4.37 11.98 17.86
CA CYS A 140 3.76 10.94 18.70
C CYS A 140 2.95 9.92 17.91
N TYR A 141 2.53 10.26 16.68
CA TYR A 141 1.84 9.40 15.74
C TYR A 141 2.72 8.95 14.56
N ASP A 142 4.01 9.28 14.58
CA ASP A 142 4.97 8.93 13.52
C ASP A 142 4.99 7.40 13.33
N PRO A 143 4.72 6.93 12.11
CA PRO A 143 4.85 5.52 11.75
C PRO A 143 6.26 4.97 12.07
N ALA A 144 7.32 5.77 11.91
CA ALA A 144 8.68 5.35 12.21
C ALA A 144 8.86 5.03 13.71
N MET A 145 8.27 5.81 14.60
CA MET A 145 8.30 5.56 16.05
C MET A 145 7.50 4.30 16.42
N ARG A 146 6.47 3.96 15.65
CA ARG A 146 5.66 2.76 15.86
C ARG A 146 6.21 1.52 15.17
N LEU A 147 7.06 1.71 14.18
CA LEU A 147 7.75 0.63 13.49
C LEU A 147 8.99 0.15 14.25
N THR A 148 9.59 1.00 15.07
CA THR A 148 10.76 0.63 15.87
C THR A 148 10.55 -0.67 16.66
N PRO A 149 9.43 -0.88 17.37
CA PRO A 149 9.17 -2.16 18.03
C PRO A 149 8.91 -3.33 17.07
N ILE A 150 8.51 -3.07 15.83
CA ILE A 150 8.22 -4.11 14.83
C ILE A 150 9.51 -4.61 14.18
N LEU A 151 10.53 -3.76 14.09
CA LEU A 151 11.79 -4.05 13.43
C LEU A 151 12.89 -4.54 14.39
N GLN A 152 12.61 -4.57 15.70
CA GLN A 152 13.42 -5.19 16.74
C GLN A 152 12.98 -6.62 17.01
#